data_65e3306b6c6b2ace751a47ae284a6e51
#
_entry.id   65e3306b6c6b2ace751a47ae284a6e51
#
_cell.length_a   1.000
_cell.length_b   1.000
_cell.length_c   1.000
_cell.angle_alpha   90.00
_cell.angle_beta   90.00
_cell.angle_gamma   90.00
#
_symmetry.space_group_name_H-M   'P 1'
#
loop_
_entity.id
_entity.type
_entity.pdbx_description
1 polymer ?
#
loop_
_entity_poly.entity_id
_entity_poly.type
_entity_poly.pdbx_seq_one_letter_code
_entity_poly.pdbx_strand_id
1 'polypeptide(L)'
;MELDQRYIEDCFIKYAKVDTRSDVSSKQVPTTPGQKKLALIVCDDLKKLGVEAWYNEKTAFTIARIPSNTEKNLSSIGFIAHLDTADFN
;
A
#
# COMPACT_ATOMS: atom_id res chain seq x y z
N MET A 1 -7.27 4.88 -20.14
CA MET A 1 -7.62 3.94 -19.07
C MET A 1 -8.82 4.47 -18.32
N GLU A 2 -9.90 3.72 -18.35
CA GLU A 2 -11.09 4.09 -17.60
C GLU A 2 -11.01 3.51 -16.20
N LEU A 3 -11.38 4.31 -15.22
CA LEU A 3 -11.46 3.84 -13.84
C LEU A 3 -12.86 3.29 -13.61
N ASP A 4 -12.92 2.04 -13.16
CA ASP A 4 -14.17 1.40 -12.75
C ASP A 4 -14.53 1.86 -11.34
N GLN A 5 -15.59 2.64 -11.22
CA GLN A 5 -16.05 3.16 -9.94
C GLN A 5 -16.34 2.04 -8.94
N ARG A 6 -16.93 0.95 -9.40
CA ARG A 6 -17.23 -0.19 -8.54
C ARG A 6 -15.94 -0.83 -7.98
N TYR A 7 -14.91 -0.94 -8.81
CA TYR A 7 -13.63 -1.46 -8.37
C TYR A 7 -13.03 -0.57 -7.28
N ILE A 8 -13.11 0.74 -7.45
CA ILE A 8 -12.59 1.70 -6.47
C ILE A 8 -13.36 1.57 -5.15
N GLU A 9 -14.68 1.47 -5.20
CA GLU A 9 -15.52 1.30 -4.01
C GLU A 9 -15.21 -0.01 -3.29
N ASP A 10 -15.05 -1.11 -4.04
CA ASP A 10 -14.76 -2.41 -3.47
C ASP A 10 -13.38 -2.41 -2.79
N CYS A 11 -12.38 -1.78 -3.39
CA CYS A 11 -11.06 -1.63 -2.78
C CYS A 11 -11.13 -0.80 -1.50
N PHE A 12 -11.87 0.30 -1.52
CA PHE A 12 -12.05 1.15 -0.34
C PHE A 12 -12.64 0.35 0.82
N ILE A 13 -13.71 -0.38 0.57
CA ILE A 13 -14.38 -1.17 1.60
C ILE A 13 -13.44 -2.27 2.11
N LYS A 14 -12.76 -2.98 1.22
CA LYS A 14 -11.84 -4.05 1.56
C LYS A 14 -10.72 -3.57 2.48
N TYR A 15 -10.11 -2.44 2.15
CA TYR A 15 -9.00 -1.90 2.92
C TYR A 15 -9.46 -1.26 4.22
N ALA A 16 -10.61 -0.60 4.20
CA ALA A 16 -11.19 0.03 5.40
C ALA A 16 -11.61 -0.97 6.48
N LYS A 17 -11.88 -2.23 6.09
CA LYS A 17 -12.24 -3.29 7.05
C LYS A 17 -11.05 -3.79 7.85
N VAL A 18 -9.83 -3.50 7.45
CA VAL A 18 -8.63 -3.89 8.20
C VAL A 18 -8.34 -2.80 9.23
N ASP A 19 -8.19 -3.21 10.48
CA ASP A 19 -7.82 -2.27 11.53
C ASP A 19 -6.33 -1.95 11.42
N THR A 20 -6.03 -0.76 10.92
CA THR A 20 -4.65 -0.29 10.69
C THR A 20 -4.28 0.87 11.59
N ARG A 21 -5.00 1.04 12.70
CA ARG A 21 -4.71 2.11 13.64
C ARG A 21 -3.28 2.00 14.16
N SER A 22 -2.54 3.10 14.09
CA SER A 22 -1.20 3.17 14.64
C SER A 22 -1.22 3.25 16.17
N ASP A 23 -0.09 2.93 16.80
CA ASP A 23 0.06 2.97 18.24
C ASP A 23 1.32 3.77 18.58
N VAL A 24 1.13 4.99 19.09
CA VAL A 24 2.24 5.90 19.39
C VAL A 24 3.14 5.38 20.51
N SER A 25 2.65 4.45 21.33
CA SER A 25 3.45 3.87 22.42
C SER A 25 4.27 2.65 21.98
N SER A 26 4.01 2.13 20.77
CA SER A 26 4.74 0.97 20.24
C SER A 26 6.11 1.36 19.72
N LYS A 27 7.10 0.52 20.00
CA LYS A 27 8.46 0.67 19.48
C LYS A 27 8.74 -0.25 18.28
N GLN A 28 7.73 -0.97 17.83
CA GLN A 28 7.86 -1.89 16.69
C GLN A 28 7.55 -1.19 15.37
N VAL A 29 7.96 -1.79 14.27
CA VAL A 29 7.65 -1.35 12.90
C VAL A 29 7.05 -2.55 12.16
N PRO A 30 5.78 -2.46 11.74
CA PRO A 30 4.84 -1.36 12.00
C PRO A 30 4.41 -1.34 13.46
N THR A 31 3.82 -0.25 13.91
CA THR A 31 3.44 -0.10 15.31
C THR A 31 2.33 -1.07 15.73
N THR A 32 1.52 -1.54 14.78
CA THR A 32 0.46 -2.53 15.03
C THR A 32 0.46 -3.62 13.95
N PRO A 33 0.03 -4.86 14.30
CA PRO A 33 -0.01 -5.95 13.32
C PRO A 33 -0.97 -5.74 12.16
N GLY A 34 -2.04 -4.96 12.37
CA GLY A 34 -3.01 -4.67 11.32
C GLY A 34 -2.40 -3.92 10.14
N GLN A 35 -1.42 -3.08 10.39
CA GLN A 35 -0.71 -2.37 9.33
C GLN A 35 0.06 -3.33 8.42
N LYS A 36 0.72 -4.32 9.01
CA LYS A 36 1.40 -5.37 8.23
C LYS A 36 0.39 -6.16 7.41
N LYS A 37 -0.75 -6.51 8.00
CA LYS A 37 -1.80 -7.25 7.32
C LYS A 37 -2.28 -6.50 6.08
N LEU A 38 -2.56 -5.22 6.20
CA LEU A 38 -3.01 -4.42 5.04
C LEU A 38 -1.91 -4.30 4.00
N ALA A 39 -0.65 -4.07 4.41
CA ALA A 39 0.46 -3.97 3.47
C ALA A 39 0.59 -5.24 2.63
N LEU A 40 0.42 -6.42 3.23
CA LEU A 40 0.49 -7.68 2.50
C LEU A 40 -0.70 -7.85 1.55
N ILE A 41 -1.90 -7.41 1.96
CA ILE A 41 -3.09 -7.43 1.08
C ILE A 41 -2.86 -6.54 -0.14
N VAL A 42 -2.36 -5.33 0.07
CA VAL A 42 -2.08 -4.38 -1.02
C VAL A 42 -1.00 -4.95 -1.96
N CYS A 43 0.05 -5.56 -1.40
CA CYS A 43 1.10 -6.18 -2.19
C CYS A 43 0.53 -7.28 -3.10
N ASP A 44 -0.32 -8.14 -2.55
CA ASP A 44 -0.97 -9.21 -3.31
C ASP A 44 -1.87 -8.65 -4.42
N ASP A 45 -2.65 -7.61 -4.10
CA ASP A 45 -3.53 -6.97 -5.08
C ASP A 45 -2.74 -6.35 -6.24
N LEU A 46 -1.61 -5.73 -5.95
CA LEU A 46 -0.73 -5.17 -6.98
C LEU A 46 -0.17 -6.26 -7.88
N LYS A 47 0.23 -7.39 -7.31
CA LYS A 47 0.70 -8.54 -8.10
C LYS A 47 -0.40 -9.07 -9.01
N LYS A 48 -1.65 -9.11 -8.54
CA LYS A 48 -2.79 -9.55 -9.36
C LYS A 48 -3.06 -8.62 -10.52
N LEU A 49 -2.70 -7.34 -10.40
CA LEU A 49 -2.80 -6.38 -11.49
C LEU A 49 -1.64 -6.49 -12.50
N GLY A 50 -0.69 -7.39 -12.26
CA GLY A 50 0.46 -7.55 -13.14
C GLY A 50 1.60 -6.58 -12.86
N VAL A 51 1.55 -5.88 -11.73
CA VAL A 51 2.58 -4.92 -11.34
C VAL A 51 3.64 -5.64 -10.52
N GLU A 52 4.92 -5.31 -10.75
CA GLU A 52 6.00 -5.77 -9.90
C GLU A 52 5.86 -5.14 -8.52
N ALA A 53 5.63 -5.96 -7.50
CA ALA A 53 5.42 -5.48 -6.13
C ALA A 53 6.09 -6.41 -5.13
N TRP A 54 6.52 -5.83 -4.01
CA TRP A 54 7.10 -6.60 -2.92
C TRP A 54 6.85 -5.90 -1.58
N TYR A 55 6.89 -6.70 -0.52
CA TYR A 55 6.75 -6.23 0.86
C TYR A 55 8.11 -6.21 1.54
N ASN A 56 8.47 -5.07 2.15
CA ASN A 56 9.72 -4.95 2.90
C ASN A 56 9.44 -5.16 4.39
N GLU A 57 9.95 -6.26 4.94
CA GLU A 57 9.68 -6.60 6.35
C GLU A 57 10.33 -5.65 7.34
N LYS A 58 11.42 -4.99 6.98
CA LYS A 58 12.11 -4.06 7.88
C LYS A 58 11.34 -2.76 8.07
N THR A 59 10.66 -2.30 7.03
CA THR A 59 9.95 -1.03 7.03
C THR A 59 8.44 -1.18 7.04
N ALA A 60 7.94 -2.39 6.79
CA ALA A 60 6.52 -2.68 6.60
C ALA A 60 5.90 -1.92 5.43
N PHE A 61 6.72 -1.59 4.44
CA PHE A 61 6.27 -0.92 3.23
C PHE A 61 5.96 -1.93 2.14
N THR A 62 4.87 -1.72 1.43
CA THR A 62 4.62 -2.36 0.14
C THR A 62 5.12 -1.42 -0.94
N ILE A 63 5.98 -1.92 -1.80
CA ILE A 63 6.61 -1.15 -2.86
C ILE A 63 6.23 -1.77 -4.19
N ALA A 64 5.88 -0.94 -5.15
CA ALA A 64 5.59 -1.39 -6.50
C ALA A 64 6.37 -0.55 -7.50
N ARG A 65 6.76 -1.19 -8.58
CA ARG A 65 7.51 -0.53 -9.65
C ARG A 65 6.80 -0.74 -10.98
N ILE A 66 6.60 0.36 -11.68
CA ILE A 66 6.09 0.33 -13.05
C ILE A 66 7.24 0.76 -13.95
N PRO A 67 7.73 -0.12 -14.83
CA PRO A 67 8.84 0.22 -15.72
C PRO A 67 8.45 1.36 -16.65
N SER A 68 9.44 2.15 -17.05
CA SER A 68 9.24 3.18 -18.06
C SER A 68 8.82 2.54 -19.38
N ASN A 69 7.88 3.18 -20.06
CA ASN A 69 7.47 2.79 -21.41
C ASN A 69 8.14 3.64 -22.50
N THR A 70 9.20 4.37 -22.14
CA THR A 70 9.96 5.21 -23.07
C THR A 70 11.44 4.93 -22.92
N GLU A 71 12.19 5.08 -24.01
CA GLU A 71 13.65 4.98 -24.01
C GLU A 71 14.32 6.29 -23.59
N LYS A 72 13.55 7.36 -23.41
CA LYS A 72 14.08 8.64 -22.98
C LYS A 72 14.56 8.56 -21.52
N ASN A 73 15.66 9.22 -21.24
CA ASN A 73 16.19 9.32 -19.90
C ASN A 73 15.44 10.41 -19.11
N LEU A 74 14.32 10.02 -18.53
CA LEU A 74 13.46 10.92 -17.77
C LEU A 74 13.59 10.64 -16.27
N SER A 75 13.29 11.64 -15.47
CA SER A 75 13.27 11.50 -14.02
C SER A 75 12.15 10.56 -13.57
N SER A 76 12.42 9.79 -12.53
CA SER A 76 11.40 8.93 -11.93
C SER A 76 10.41 9.76 -11.12
N ILE A 77 9.15 9.32 -11.10
CA ILE A 77 8.09 9.91 -10.29
C ILE A 77 7.63 8.87 -9.29
N GLY A 78 7.57 9.25 -8.02
CA GLY A 78 7.11 8.37 -6.95
C GLY A 78 5.78 8.84 -6.38
N PHE A 79 4.91 7.90 -6.08
CA PHE A 79 3.65 8.14 -5.38
C PHE A 79 3.73 7.46 -4.01
N ILE A 80 3.33 8.18 -2.97
CA ILE A 80 3.36 7.66 -1.60
C ILE A 80 1.96 7.75 -1.03
N ALA A 81 1.48 6.62 -0.48
CA ALA A 81 0.19 6.57 0.22
C ALA A 81 0.37 5.80 1.52
N HIS A 82 -0.03 6.40 2.62
CA HIS A 82 0.08 5.72 3.91
C HIS A 82 -1.10 4.77 4.13
N LEU A 83 -0.84 3.69 4.84
CA LEU A 83 -1.83 2.64 5.11
C LEU A 83 -2.37 2.70 6.54
N ASP A 84 -1.65 3.34 7.45
CA ASP A 84 -2.09 3.43 8.84
C ASP A 84 -3.19 4.47 9.01
N THR A 85 -3.99 4.29 10.04
CA THR A 85 -4.92 5.31 10.51
C THR A 85 -4.37 5.93 11.78
N ALA A 86 -4.74 7.18 12.03
CA ALA A 86 -4.19 7.93 13.15
C ALA A 86 -4.64 7.34 14.49
N ASP A 87 -3.73 7.37 15.46
CA ASP A 87 -4.01 6.96 16.83
C ASP A 87 -4.51 8.16 17.62
N PHE A 88 -5.83 8.35 17.62
CA PHE A 88 -6.46 9.40 18.43
C PHE A 88 -7.80 8.91 18.98
N ASN A 89 -8.18 9.50 20.09
CA ASN A 89 -9.46 9.19 20.73
C ASN A 89 -10.52 10.22 20.39
#